data_f440e5cda970029c6f7534996b110070
#
_entry.id   f440e5cda970029c6f7534996b110070
#
_cell.length_a   1.000
_cell.length_b   1.000
_cell.length_c   1.000
_cell.angle_alpha   90.00
_cell.angle_beta   90.00
_cell.angle_gamma   90.00
#
_symmetry.space_group_name_H-M   'P 1'
#
loop_
_entity.id
_entity.type
_entity.pdbx_description
1 polymer ?
#
loop_
_entity_poly.entity_id
_entity_poly.type
_entity_poly.pdbx_seq_one_letter_code
_entity_poly.pdbx_strand_id
1 'polypeptide(L)'
;MIKKILTRRSFLKTSGGGALSFPAILTAKASKRVRLAAVGCGGKGWVDLNGAARHADLVAYCDVNLSANRKGGYNLVKEKWPKAKGYSDWRIMFEKEAKNFD
;
A
#
# COMPACT_ATOMS: atom_id res chain seq x y z
N MET A 1 -11.89 12.15 5.20
CA MET A 1 -12.20 11.09 6.16
C MET A 1 -10.93 10.57 6.79
N ILE A 2 -10.88 10.56 8.10
CA ILE A 2 -9.74 10.05 8.82
C ILE A 2 -9.81 8.53 8.83
N LYS A 3 -8.82 7.87 8.24
CA LYS A 3 -8.70 6.43 8.37
C LYS A 3 -8.40 6.10 9.83
N LYS A 4 -9.24 5.30 10.42
CA LYS A 4 -8.99 4.79 11.75
C LYS A 4 -7.74 3.91 11.71
N ILE A 5 -6.70 4.34 12.39
CA ILE A 5 -5.52 3.50 12.54
C ILE A 5 -5.83 2.50 13.63
N LEU A 6 -5.90 1.23 13.26
CA LEU A 6 -6.07 0.16 14.24
C LEU A 6 -4.71 -0.12 14.87
N THR A 7 -4.57 0.17 16.15
CA THR A 7 -3.40 -0.26 16.92
C THR A 7 -3.49 -1.77 17.13
N ARG A 8 -2.36 -2.42 17.44
CA ARG A 8 -2.35 -3.83 17.79
C ARG A 8 -3.37 -4.15 18.90
N ARG A 9 -3.45 -3.26 19.89
CA ARG A 9 -4.37 -3.43 21.01
C ARG A 9 -5.83 -3.37 20.58
N SER A 10 -6.18 -2.42 19.73
CA SER A 10 -7.55 -2.30 19.20
C SER A 10 -7.91 -3.51 18.34
N PHE A 11 -7.01 -3.98 17.53
CA PHE A 11 -7.21 -5.15 16.70
C PHE A 11 -7.47 -6.40 17.54
N LEU A 12 -6.67 -6.63 18.58
CA LEU A 12 -6.84 -7.79 19.47
C LEU A 12 -8.17 -7.73 20.21
N LYS A 13 -8.60 -6.57 20.70
CA LYS A 13 -9.90 -6.41 21.35
C LYS A 13 -11.04 -6.73 20.40
N THR A 14 -10.98 -6.25 19.19
CA THR A 14 -11.99 -6.49 18.16
C THR A 14 -12.05 -7.97 17.79
N SER A 15 -10.91 -8.61 17.62
CA SER A 15 -10.83 -10.03 17.31
C SER A 15 -11.38 -10.91 18.45
N GLY A 16 -11.07 -10.56 19.69
CA GLY A 16 -11.54 -11.31 20.84
C GLY A 16 -13.04 -11.22 21.04
N GLY A 17 -13.66 -10.08 20.72
CA GLY A 17 -15.10 -9.89 20.88
C GLY A 17 -15.94 -10.39 19.71
N GLY A 18 -15.37 -10.61 18.55
CA GLY A 18 -16.09 -10.94 17.33
C GLY A 18 -15.71 -12.29 16.72
N ALA A 19 -15.47 -13.30 17.53
CA ALA A 19 -14.95 -14.60 17.07
C ALA A 19 -15.81 -15.25 15.98
N LEU A 20 -17.14 -15.09 16.03
CA LEU A 20 -18.04 -15.70 15.05
C LEU A 20 -18.07 -14.97 13.71
N SER A 21 -17.82 -13.65 13.70
CA SER A 21 -17.81 -12.85 12.47
C SER A 21 -16.41 -12.75 11.83
N PHE A 22 -15.37 -13.04 12.60
CA PHE A 22 -14.00 -12.90 12.15
C PHE A 22 -13.66 -13.74 10.91
N PRO A 23 -13.99 -15.04 10.83
CA PRO A 23 -13.74 -15.83 9.63
C PRO A 23 -14.45 -15.28 8.39
N ALA A 24 -15.67 -14.80 8.53
CA ALA A 24 -16.42 -14.20 7.43
C ALA A 24 -15.75 -12.92 6.92
N ILE A 25 -15.24 -12.07 7.81
CA ILE A 25 -14.52 -10.86 7.46
C ILE A 25 -13.22 -11.20 6.73
N LEU A 26 -12.47 -12.17 7.21
CA LEU A 26 -11.25 -12.61 6.55
C LEU A 26 -11.53 -13.17 5.16
N THR A 27 -12.56 -13.95 4.99
CA THR A 27 -12.94 -14.51 3.71
C THR A 27 -13.33 -13.42 2.73
N ALA A 28 -14.10 -12.43 3.17
CA ALA A 28 -14.49 -11.31 2.33
C ALA A 28 -13.28 -10.47 1.90
N LYS A 29 -12.32 -10.24 2.79
CA LYS A 29 -11.08 -9.53 2.47
C LYS A 29 -10.16 -10.35 1.57
N ALA A 30 -10.10 -11.64 1.78
CA ALA A 30 -9.26 -12.54 0.98
C ALA A 30 -9.75 -12.62 -0.48
N SER A 31 -11.03 -12.36 -0.75
CA SER A 31 -11.58 -12.34 -2.11
C SER A 31 -11.17 -11.09 -2.89
N LYS A 32 -10.62 -10.07 -2.23
CA LYS A 32 -10.16 -8.83 -2.84
C LYS A 32 -8.68 -8.64 -2.58
N ARG A 33 -7.96 -8.28 -3.63
CA ARG A 33 -6.55 -7.94 -3.48
C ARG A 33 -6.41 -6.65 -2.66
N VAL A 34 -5.40 -6.63 -1.80
CA VAL A 34 -5.03 -5.43 -1.05
C VAL A 34 -4.57 -4.35 -2.04
N ARG A 35 -4.97 -3.12 -1.79
CA ARG A 35 -4.53 -1.96 -2.58
C ARG A 35 -3.37 -1.32 -1.86
N LEU A 36 -2.25 -1.23 -2.54
CA LEU A 36 -0.96 -0.86 -1.96
C LEU A 36 -0.54 0.53 -2.39
N ALA A 37 -0.01 1.31 -1.46
CA ALA A 37 0.73 2.52 -1.75
C ALA A 37 2.16 2.36 -1.24
N ALA A 38 3.13 2.81 -2.02
CA ALA A 38 4.55 2.67 -1.69
C ALA A 38 5.23 4.01 -1.51
N VAL A 39 6.05 4.13 -0.48
CA VAL A 39 6.91 5.29 -0.24
C VAL A 39 8.35 4.81 -0.24
N GLY A 40 9.17 5.40 -1.13
CA GLY A 40 10.53 4.93 -1.35
C GLY A 40 10.57 3.75 -2.32
N CYS A 41 11.02 4.02 -3.55
CA CYS A 41 10.91 3.07 -4.66
C CYS A 41 12.25 2.52 -5.12
N GLY A 42 13.37 3.00 -4.58
CA GLY A 42 14.71 2.59 -5.01
C GLY A 42 15.38 1.64 -4.02
N GLY A 43 16.34 0.87 -4.51
CA GLY A 43 17.12 -0.03 -3.66
C GLY A 43 16.26 -1.06 -2.94
N LYS A 44 16.33 -1.05 -1.61
CA LYS A 44 15.55 -1.97 -0.77
C LYS A 44 14.04 -1.78 -0.99
N GLY A 45 13.58 -0.54 -1.13
CA GLY A 45 12.17 -0.23 -1.40
C GLY A 45 11.68 -0.88 -2.70
N TRP A 46 12.51 -0.91 -3.72
CA TRP A 46 12.19 -1.59 -4.98
C TRP A 46 11.99 -3.09 -4.78
N VAL A 47 12.89 -3.72 -4.03
CA VAL A 47 12.81 -5.15 -3.74
C VAL A 47 11.54 -5.47 -2.95
N ASP A 48 11.27 -4.68 -1.91
CA ASP A 48 10.10 -4.88 -1.05
C ASP A 48 8.80 -4.66 -1.82
N LEU A 49 8.76 -3.62 -2.66
CA LEU A 49 7.60 -3.34 -3.49
C LEU A 49 7.31 -4.48 -4.47
N ASN A 50 8.31 -5.00 -5.13
CA ASN A 50 8.12 -6.12 -6.04
C ASN A 50 7.63 -7.37 -5.31
N GLY A 51 8.10 -7.60 -4.10
CA GLY A 51 7.60 -8.70 -3.27
C GLY A 51 6.14 -8.52 -2.88
N ALA A 52 5.78 -7.34 -2.39
CA ALA A 52 4.41 -7.04 -1.97
C ALA A 52 3.43 -7.03 -3.14
N ALA A 53 3.85 -6.54 -4.29
CA ALA A 53 2.98 -6.41 -5.46
C ALA A 53 2.61 -7.76 -6.10
N ARG A 54 3.22 -8.84 -5.68
CA ARG A 54 2.79 -10.19 -6.10
C ARG A 54 1.40 -10.52 -5.55
N HIS A 55 1.05 -9.93 -4.41
CA HIS A 55 -0.17 -10.25 -3.69
C HIS A 55 -1.07 -9.03 -3.49
N ALA A 56 -0.70 -7.89 -4.03
CA ALA A 56 -1.41 -6.64 -3.86
C ALA A 56 -1.36 -5.82 -5.16
N ASP A 57 -2.30 -4.90 -5.30
CA ASP A 57 -2.33 -4.00 -6.45
C ASP A 57 -1.75 -2.66 -6.06
N LEU A 58 -0.69 -2.24 -6.74
CA LEU A 58 -0.11 -0.94 -6.51
C LEU A 58 -0.99 0.14 -7.13
N VAL A 59 -1.49 1.05 -6.31
CA VAL A 59 -2.34 2.15 -6.78
C VAL A 59 -1.66 3.51 -6.75
N ALA A 60 -0.67 3.68 -5.88
CA ALA A 60 0.09 4.92 -5.77
C ALA A 60 1.51 4.65 -5.29
N TYR A 61 2.42 5.51 -5.65
CA TYR A 61 3.81 5.41 -5.21
C TYR A 61 4.42 6.80 -5.08
N CYS A 62 5.44 6.91 -4.27
CA CYS A 62 6.11 8.16 -3.99
C CYS A 62 7.61 7.95 -3.84
N ASP A 63 8.40 8.84 -4.42
CA ASP A 63 9.83 8.92 -4.16
C ASP A 63 10.29 10.36 -4.33
N VAL A 64 11.12 10.83 -3.43
CA VAL A 64 11.68 12.17 -3.52
C VAL A 64 12.68 12.30 -4.68
N ASN A 65 13.29 11.22 -5.09
CA ASN A 65 14.23 11.21 -6.20
C ASN A 65 13.55 10.65 -7.45
N LEU A 66 13.09 11.54 -8.31
CA LEU A 66 12.38 11.19 -9.53
C LEU A 66 13.31 10.73 -10.66
N SER A 67 14.61 10.96 -10.53
CA SER A 67 15.58 10.65 -11.57
C SER A 67 16.37 9.38 -11.31
N ALA A 68 16.33 8.83 -10.09
CA ALA A 68 17.06 7.62 -9.77
C ALA A 68 16.41 6.40 -10.44
N ASN A 69 17.23 5.62 -11.10
CA ASN A 69 16.77 4.42 -11.79
C ASN A 69 17.73 3.25 -11.65
N ARG A 70 18.63 3.32 -10.69
CA ARG A 70 19.50 2.20 -10.33
C ARG A 70 18.78 1.28 -9.36
N LYS A 71 18.68 -0.01 -9.68
CA LYS A 71 18.03 -1.00 -8.80
C LYS A 71 16.64 -0.53 -8.34
N GLY A 72 15.84 -0.07 -9.29
CA GLY A 72 14.52 0.46 -9.00
C GLY A 72 14.49 1.98 -9.10
N GLY A 73 13.47 2.56 -8.53
CA GLY A 73 13.25 4.00 -8.52
C GLY A 73 11.94 4.41 -9.18
N TYR A 74 11.64 5.70 -9.08
CA TYR A 74 10.38 6.25 -9.57
C TYR A 74 10.06 5.88 -11.01
N ASN A 75 11.02 6.02 -11.91
CA ASN A 75 10.79 5.75 -13.33
C ASN A 75 10.53 4.28 -13.62
N LEU A 76 11.19 3.38 -12.92
CA LEU A 76 10.95 1.95 -13.09
C LEU A 76 9.59 1.53 -12.56
N VAL A 77 9.14 2.13 -11.46
CA VAL A 77 7.79 1.90 -10.95
C VAL A 77 6.75 2.38 -11.97
N LYS A 78 6.97 3.56 -12.54
CA LYS A 78 6.09 4.12 -13.56
C LYS A 78 5.96 3.21 -14.77
N GLU A 79 7.06 2.62 -15.21
CA GLU A 79 7.04 1.67 -16.33
C GLU A 79 6.33 0.37 -15.99
N LYS A 80 6.61 -0.18 -14.83
CA LYS A 80 6.07 -1.47 -14.43
C LYS A 80 4.60 -1.42 -14.05
N TRP A 81 4.18 -0.33 -13.43
CA TRP A 81 2.78 -0.13 -13.01
C TRP A 81 2.22 1.17 -13.59
N PRO A 82 1.92 1.21 -14.88
CA PRO A 82 1.52 2.45 -15.56
C PRO A 82 0.18 3.01 -15.09
N LYS A 83 -0.66 2.20 -14.44
CA LYS A 83 -1.93 2.66 -13.89
C LYS A 83 -1.80 3.28 -12.51
N ALA A 84 -0.70 3.04 -11.80
CA ALA A 84 -0.46 3.62 -10.50
C ALA A 84 -0.09 5.10 -10.63
N LYS A 85 -0.47 5.90 -9.63
CA LYS A 85 -0.19 7.33 -9.63
C LYS A 85 1.07 7.63 -8.85
N GLY A 86 1.99 8.38 -9.46
CA GLY A 86 3.27 8.74 -8.86
C GLY A 86 3.27 10.12 -8.24
N TYR A 87 3.97 10.25 -7.13
CA TYR A 87 4.09 11.49 -6.37
C TYR A 87 5.54 11.71 -5.92
N SER A 88 5.91 12.96 -5.72
CA SER A 88 7.21 13.32 -5.15
C SER A 88 7.14 13.62 -3.66
N ASP A 89 5.96 13.84 -3.14
CA ASP A 89 5.71 14.14 -1.73
C ASP A 89 4.67 13.17 -1.17
N TRP A 90 5.08 12.36 -0.18
CA TRP A 90 4.21 11.34 0.41
C TRP A 90 2.96 11.93 1.07
N ARG A 91 3.07 13.17 1.58
CA ARG A 91 1.94 13.83 2.23
C ARG A 91 0.85 14.15 1.23
N ILE A 92 1.23 14.60 0.05
CA ILE A 92 0.30 14.86 -1.04
C ILE A 92 -0.32 13.56 -1.53
N MET A 93 0.49 12.51 -1.66
CA MET A 93 -0.01 11.19 -2.03
C MET A 93 -1.07 10.70 -1.04
N PHE A 94 -0.80 10.79 0.24
CA PHE A 94 -1.75 10.37 1.27
C PHE A 94 -3.03 11.18 1.21
N GLU A 95 -2.92 12.49 1.03
CA GLU A 95 -4.09 13.36 0.93
C GLU A 95 -4.99 12.99 -0.26
N LYS A 96 -4.39 12.78 -1.42
CA LYS A 96 -5.13 12.51 -2.65
C LYS A 96 -5.58 11.06 -2.80
N GLU A 97 -4.81 10.12 -2.29
CA GLU A 97 -5.03 8.70 -2.54
C GLU A 97 -5.52 7.92 -1.30
N ALA A 98 -5.80 8.59 -0.18
CA ALA A 98 -6.15 7.90 1.06
C ALA A 98 -7.33 6.93 0.94
N LYS A 99 -8.25 7.19 0.04
CA LYS A 99 -9.41 6.33 -0.19
C LYS A 99 -9.12 5.18 -1.16
N ASN A 100 -7.97 5.20 -1.82
CA ASN A 100 -7.66 4.29 -2.91
C ASN A 100 -6.72 3.16 -2.51
N PHE A 101 -6.13 3.21 -1.33
CA PHE A 101 -5.28 2.13 -0.84
C PHE A 101 -5.69 1.70 0.57
N ASP A 102 -5.31 0.51 0.94
CA ASP A 102 -5.58 -0.08 2.24
C ASP A 102 -4.40 0.10 3.21
#